data_ee1ef9ace2e3aaf5d6dd7ca0c15412dd
#
_entry.id   ee1ef9ace2e3aaf5d6dd7ca0c15412dd
#
_cell.length_a   1.000
_cell.length_b   1.000
_cell.length_c   1.000
_cell.angle_alpha   90.00
_cell.angle_beta   90.00
_cell.angle_gamma   90.00
#
_symmetry.space_group_name_H-M   'P 1'
#
loop_
_entity.id
_entity.type
_entity.pdbx_description
1 polymer ?
#
loop_
_entity_poly.entity_id
_entity_poly.type
_entity_poly.pdbx_seq_one_letter_code
_entity_poly.pdbx_strand_id
1 'polypeptide(L)'
;MNVNHTEDVLILAIESSCDETAASVVKNGRTVLSNVISSQIATHTVYGGVVPEIASREHIKAINYVIERALAEAETTLDDITAIGVTYGPGLVGALLVGVAEAKAIAYAARKPLIGVHHIEGHVSANFIENKDLEPPFICLIVSGGHTHLVVVKDYGEFEIIGHTRDDAAGDWGILVVQRLIRQQKKEIPMLLNSQGVKWQIHPMILASVV
;
A
#
# COMPACT_ATOMS: atom_id res chain seq x y z
N MET A 1 0.54 19.46 -19.73
CA MET A 1 0.72 20.67 -18.90
C MET A 1 1.98 20.46 -18.09
N ASN A 2 3.06 21.22 -18.36
CA ASN A 2 4.25 21.20 -17.53
C ASN A 2 3.93 21.93 -16.22
N VAL A 3 3.67 21.17 -15.18
CA VAL A 3 3.60 21.71 -13.82
C VAL A 3 5.05 21.88 -13.38
N ASN A 4 5.55 23.12 -13.37
CA ASN A 4 6.80 23.45 -12.70
C ASN A 4 6.58 23.24 -11.21
N HIS A 5 6.87 22.06 -10.68
CA HIS A 5 6.93 21.81 -9.24
C HIS A 5 8.17 22.51 -8.68
N THR A 6 7.98 23.72 -8.18
CA THR A 6 9.00 24.46 -7.41
C THR A 6 8.95 24.13 -5.93
N GLU A 7 7.94 23.40 -5.46
CA GLU A 7 7.75 23.03 -4.06
C GLU A 7 7.67 21.52 -3.90
N ASP A 8 8.31 20.99 -2.86
CA ASP A 8 8.22 19.57 -2.49
C ASP A 8 6.81 19.21 -2.02
N VAL A 9 6.31 18.07 -2.46
CA VAL A 9 5.02 17.52 -2.03
C VAL A 9 5.27 16.52 -0.92
N LEU A 10 4.74 16.79 0.27
CA LEU A 10 4.81 15.92 1.44
C LEU A 10 3.44 15.33 1.75
N ILE A 11 3.34 14.02 1.79
CA ILE A 11 2.12 13.29 2.10
C ILE A 11 2.28 12.56 3.44
N LEU A 12 1.40 12.84 4.40
CA LEU A 12 1.21 12.01 5.57
C LEU A 12 0.25 10.88 5.21
N ALA A 13 0.75 9.65 5.17
CA ALA A 13 -0.03 8.46 4.85
C ALA A 13 -0.35 7.65 6.10
N ILE A 14 -1.60 7.15 6.20
CA ILE A 14 -2.12 6.40 7.35
C ILE A 14 -2.72 5.07 6.87
N GLU A 15 -2.31 3.98 7.51
CA GLU A 15 -2.79 2.62 7.24
C GLU A 15 -3.27 1.95 8.53
N SER A 16 -4.49 1.36 8.48
CA SER A 16 -5.07 0.62 9.60
C SER A 16 -6.03 -0.50 9.13
N SER A 17 -5.77 -1.09 7.96
CA SER A 17 -6.75 -2.00 7.32
C SER A 17 -6.89 -3.37 7.98
N CYS A 18 -5.90 -3.83 8.73
CA CYS A 18 -5.90 -5.16 9.35
C CYS A 18 -5.40 -5.15 10.81
N ASP A 19 -4.17 -5.56 11.05
CA ASP A 19 -3.57 -5.74 12.38
C ASP A 19 -2.29 -4.91 12.59
N GLU A 20 -2.04 -3.96 11.71
CA GLU A 20 -0.95 -3.01 11.84
C GLU A 20 -1.46 -1.58 11.74
N THR A 21 -1.09 -0.75 12.71
CA THR A 21 -1.29 0.70 12.66
C THR A 21 -0.01 1.32 12.12
N ALA A 22 -0.06 1.95 10.96
CA ALA A 22 1.11 2.58 10.38
C ALA A 22 0.85 4.03 9.97
N ALA A 23 1.90 4.85 10.09
CA ALA A 23 1.94 6.18 9.49
C ALA A 23 3.32 6.45 8.90
N SER A 24 3.35 7.17 7.79
CA SER A 24 4.57 7.53 7.08
C SER A 24 4.49 8.93 6.49
N VAL A 25 5.63 9.60 6.36
CA VAL A 25 5.75 10.82 5.57
C VAL A 25 6.55 10.50 4.32
N VAL A 26 5.91 10.74 3.17
CA VAL A 26 6.50 10.46 1.86
C VAL A 26 6.64 11.76 1.07
N LYS A 27 7.84 11.98 0.54
CA LYS A 27 8.20 13.15 -0.27
C LYS A 27 8.18 12.78 -1.75
N ASN A 28 7.47 13.58 -2.54
CA ASN A 28 7.39 13.49 -3.99
C ASN A 28 7.03 12.08 -4.50
N GLY A 29 6.23 11.34 -3.72
CA GLY A 29 5.72 10.01 -4.07
C GLY A 29 6.77 8.88 -4.10
N ARG A 30 8.06 9.16 -3.81
CA ARG A 30 9.14 8.17 -3.96
C ARG A 30 10.15 8.13 -2.81
N THR A 31 10.21 9.16 -1.99
CA THR A 31 11.17 9.23 -0.89
C THR A 31 10.45 9.12 0.45
N VAL A 32 10.68 8.04 1.16
CA VAL A 32 10.14 7.84 2.51
C VAL A 32 11.03 8.61 3.48
N LEU A 33 10.46 9.60 4.17
CA LEU A 33 11.13 10.37 5.22
C LEU A 33 10.96 9.69 6.58
N SER A 34 9.82 9.06 6.82
CA SER A 34 9.56 8.26 8.01
C SER A 34 8.59 7.12 7.69
N ASN A 35 8.68 6.03 8.48
CA ASN A 35 7.74 4.91 8.41
C ASN A 35 7.64 4.26 9.79
N VAL A 36 6.56 4.53 10.50
CA VAL A 36 6.31 4.06 11.86
C VAL A 36 5.19 3.05 11.85
N ILE A 37 5.45 1.87 12.40
CA ILE A 37 4.51 0.75 12.44
C ILE A 37 4.34 0.30 13.89
N SER A 38 3.09 0.14 14.31
CA SER A 38 2.69 -0.53 15.55
C SER A 38 1.97 -1.82 15.20
N SER A 39 2.68 -2.94 15.26
CA SER A 39 2.14 -4.26 14.92
C SER A 39 1.40 -4.88 16.10
N GLN A 40 0.30 -5.54 15.81
CA GLN A 40 -0.56 -6.25 16.77
C GLN A 40 -0.35 -7.77 16.72
N ILE A 41 0.67 -8.26 15.98
CA ILE A 41 0.93 -9.70 15.80
C ILE A 41 0.99 -10.42 17.15
N ALA A 42 1.74 -9.88 18.12
CA ALA A 42 1.87 -10.46 19.45
C ALA A 42 0.51 -10.60 20.17
N THR A 43 -0.39 -9.63 19.98
CA THR A 43 -1.74 -9.64 20.56
C THR A 43 -2.60 -10.72 19.91
N HIS A 44 -2.51 -10.88 18.59
CA HIS A 44 -3.36 -11.79 17.84
C HIS A 44 -2.86 -13.25 17.84
N THR A 45 -1.57 -13.47 18.07
CA THR A 45 -0.97 -14.82 18.14
C THR A 45 -1.67 -15.71 19.17
N VAL A 46 -2.10 -15.17 20.30
CA VAL A 46 -2.80 -15.93 21.35
C VAL A 46 -4.17 -16.43 20.93
N TYR A 47 -4.75 -15.85 19.88
CA TYR A 47 -6.08 -16.23 19.35
C TYR A 47 -5.97 -17.08 18.08
N GLY A 48 -4.75 -17.34 17.59
CA GLY A 48 -4.52 -18.10 16.37
C GLY A 48 -4.87 -17.35 15.07
N GLY A 49 -5.06 -16.03 15.14
CA GLY A 49 -5.39 -15.18 14.00
C GLY A 49 -5.99 -13.85 14.40
N VAL A 50 -6.22 -12.96 13.44
CA VAL A 50 -6.70 -11.62 13.71
C VAL A 50 -8.15 -11.62 14.18
N VAL A 51 -8.39 -10.98 15.33
CA VAL A 51 -9.75 -10.76 15.90
C VAL A 51 -10.17 -9.32 15.61
N PRO A 52 -11.16 -9.07 14.72
CA PRO A 52 -11.47 -7.74 14.22
C PRO A 52 -11.79 -6.69 15.30
N GLU A 53 -12.50 -7.10 16.35
CA GLU A 53 -12.86 -6.19 17.45
C GLU A 53 -11.62 -5.78 18.26
N ILE A 54 -10.73 -6.73 18.53
CA ILE A 54 -9.47 -6.46 19.23
C ILE A 54 -8.61 -5.55 18.36
N ALA A 55 -8.47 -5.84 17.06
CA ALA A 55 -7.71 -5.03 16.13
C ALA A 55 -8.18 -3.57 16.16
N SER A 56 -9.49 -3.33 16.07
CA SER A 56 -10.04 -1.97 16.12
C SER A 56 -9.66 -1.22 17.39
N ARG A 57 -9.69 -1.89 18.54
CA ARG A 57 -9.33 -1.28 19.84
C ARG A 57 -7.84 -0.97 19.94
N GLU A 58 -6.98 -1.84 19.40
CA GLU A 58 -5.53 -1.60 19.38
C GLU A 58 -5.19 -0.44 18.44
N HIS A 59 -5.86 -0.29 17.30
CA HIS A 59 -5.69 0.87 16.42
C HIS A 59 -6.00 2.18 17.14
N ILE A 60 -7.10 2.25 17.90
CA ILE A 60 -7.47 3.45 18.66
C ILE A 60 -6.36 3.85 19.67
N LYS A 61 -5.70 2.87 20.28
CA LYS A 61 -4.63 3.14 21.24
C LYS A 61 -3.34 3.63 20.57
N ALA A 62 -3.05 3.15 19.36
CA ALA A 62 -1.78 3.34 18.70
C ALA A 62 -1.76 4.55 17.74
N ILE A 63 -2.90 4.92 17.14
CA ILE A 63 -2.92 5.77 15.95
C ILE A 63 -2.28 7.15 16.17
N ASN A 64 -2.61 7.83 17.26
CA ASN A 64 -2.05 9.16 17.55
C ASN A 64 -0.53 9.09 17.75
N TYR A 65 -0.08 8.12 18.53
CA TYR A 65 1.35 7.90 18.78
C TYR A 65 2.12 7.63 17.47
N VAL A 66 1.57 6.80 16.59
CA VAL A 66 2.21 6.43 15.32
C VAL A 66 2.31 7.65 14.40
N ILE A 67 1.25 8.48 14.34
CA ILE A 67 1.23 9.71 13.53
C ILE A 67 2.21 10.76 14.08
N GLU A 68 2.17 11.05 15.38
CA GLU A 68 3.07 12.02 16.02
C GLU A 68 4.53 11.61 15.81
N ARG A 69 4.81 10.33 15.95
CA ARG A 69 6.15 9.81 15.77
C ARG A 69 6.60 9.87 14.31
N ALA A 70 5.71 9.57 13.35
CA ALA A 70 6.01 9.67 11.93
C ALA A 70 6.39 11.10 11.53
N LEU A 71 5.66 12.10 12.01
CA LEU A 71 5.97 13.51 11.79
C LEU A 71 7.31 13.89 12.42
N ALA A 72 7.56 13.46 13.67
CA ALA A 72 8.80 13.75 14.38
C ALA A 72 10.02 13.12 13.70
N GLU A 73 9.95 11.84 13.27
CA GLU A 73 11.04 11.15 12.57
C GLU A 73 11.32 11.77 11.18
N ALA A 74 10.29 12.33 10.53
CA ALA A 74 10.43 13.05 9.27
C ALA A 74 10.93 14.51 9.47
N GLU A 75 11.09 14.96 10.71
CA GLU A 75 11.42 16.36 11.06
C GLU A 75 10.44 17.36 10.42
N THR A 76 9.14 17.01 10.39
CA THR A 76 8.06 17.80 9.77
C THR A 76 6.94 18.07 10.77
N THR A 77 6.11 19.04 10.43
CA THR A 77 4.87 19.37 11.14
C THR A 77 3.67 19.23 10.21
N LEU A 78 2.45 19.29 10.73
CA LEU A 78 1.24 19.28 9.91
C LEU A 78 1.16 20.48 8.94
N ASP A 79 1.83 21.58 9.26
CA ASP A 79 1.86 22.75 8.37
C ASP A 79 2.65 22.46 7.08
N ASP A 80 3.70 21.64 7.17
CA ASP A 80 4.56 21.25 6.05
C ASP A 80 3.88 20.20 5.14
N ILE A 81 2.90 19.46 5.66
CA ILE A 81 2.20 18.41 4.91
C ILE A 81 1.32 19.01 3.83
N THR A 82 1.44 18.49 2.62
CA THR A 82 0.63 18.91 1.46
C THR A 82 -0.75 18.27 1.45
N ALA A 83 -0.85 16.98 1.76
CA ALA A 83 -2.12 16.24 1.82
C ALA A 83 -2.03 15.04 2.78
N ILE A 84 -3.19 14.55 3.21
CA ILE A 84 -3.32 13.35 4.05
C ILE A 84 -3.82 12.20 3.17
N GLY A 85 -3.07 11.10 3.12
CA GLY A 85 -3.48 9.85 2.50
C GLY A 85 -3.98 8.86 3.54
N VAL A 86 -5.05 8.11 3.25
CA VAL A 86 -5.53 7.06 4.16
C VAL A 86 -6.10 5.88 3.40
N THR A 87 -5.80 4.68 3.84
CA THR A 87 -6.42 3.47 3.32
C THR A 87 -7.89 3.40 3.74
N TYR A 88 -8.78 3.34 2.74
CA TYR A 88 -10.23 3.23 2.98
C TYR A 88 -10.79 1.83 2.76
N GLY A 89 -10.03 0.93 2.19
CA GLY A 89 -10.41 -0.45 1.89
C GLY A 89 -9.57 -1.10 0.79
N PRO A 90 -9.69 -2.43 0.62
CA PRO A 90 -10.37 -3.38 1.51
C PRO A 90 -9.63 -3.57 2.83
N GLY A 91 -10.34 -4.15 3.82
CA GLY A 91 -9.81 -4.46 5.15
C GLY A 91 -10.91 -4.68 6.19
N LEU A 92 -10.52 -4.82 7.43
CA LEU A 92 -11.44 -4.96 8.56
C LEU A 92 -12.16 -3.63 8.80
N VAL A 93 -13.50 -3.63 8.71
CA VAL A 93 -14.31 -2.41 8.75
C VAL A 93 -14.02 -1.55 10.00
N GLY A 94 -13.99 -2.18 11.19
CA GLY A 94 -13.71 -1.46 12.43
C GLY A 94 -12.30 -0.86 12.49
N ALA A 95 -11.32 -1.55 11.95
CA ALA A 95 -9.93 -1.10 11.85
C ALA A 95 -9.81 0.08 10.86
N LEU A 96 -10.35 -0.06 9.65
CA LEU A 96 -10.40 1.00 8.64
C LEU A 96 -11.06 2.28 9.16
N LEU A 97 -12.16 2.15 9.92
CA LEU A 97 -12.87 3.29 10.48
C LEU A 97 -11.99 4.14 11.41
N VAL A 98 -11.08 3.53 12.16
CA VAL A 98 -10.14 4.26 13.04
C VAL A 98 -9.23 5.16 12.21
N GLY A 99 -8.51 4.60 11.22
CA GLY A 99 -7.61 5.38 10.37
C GLY A 99 -8.33 6.45 9.58
N VAL A 100 -9.49 6.11 8.97
CA VAL A 100 -10.28 7.06 8.18
C VAL A 100 -10.83 8.19 9.04
N ALA A 101 -11.30 7.92 10.27
CA ALA A 101 -11.80 8.96 11.17
C ALA A 101 -10.68 9.92 11.58
N GLU A 102 -9.52 9.38 11.96
CA GLU A 102 -8.36 10.18 12.35
C GLU A 102 -7.83 11.03 11.18
N ALA A 103 -7.66 10.43 10.01
CA ALA A 103 -7.24 11.14 8.80
C ALA A 103 -8.20 12.28 8.43
N LYS A 104 -9.51 12.07 8.55
CA LYS A 104 -10.52 13.11 8.34
C LYS A 104 -10.39 14.24 9.35
N ALA A 105 -10.20 13.92 10.62
CA ALA A 105 -10.05 14.91 11.69
C ALA A 105 -8.83 15.79 11.46
N ILE A 106 -7.67 15.18 11.15
CA ILE A 106 -6.42 15.87 10.84
C ILE A 106 -6.58 16.75 9.59
N ALA A 107 -7.09 16.17 8.49
CA ALA A 107 -7.28 16.89 7.23
C ALA A 107 -8.19 18.11 7.41
N TYR A 108 -9.28 17.97 8.17
CA TYR A 108 -10.19 19.05 8.47
C TYR A 108 -9.54 20.13 9.34
N ALA A 109 -8.87 19.75 10.42
CA ALA A 109 -8.24 20.69 11.35
C ALA A 109 -7.09 21.45 10.69
N ALA A 110 -6.23 20.75 9.93
CA ALA A 110 -5.10 21.34 9.23
C ALA A 110 -5.47 21.99 7.88
N ARG A 111 -6.74 21.89 7.44
CA ARG A 111 -7.22 22.37 6.14
C ARG A 111 -6.42 21.80 4.95
N LYS A 112 -6.07 20.52 5.03
CA LYS A 112 -5.33 19.80 3.99
C LYS A 112 -6.26 18.90 3.18
N PRO A 113 -5.98 18.67 1.89
CA PRO A 113 -6.69 17.66 1.10
C PRO A 113 -6.61 16.28 1.75
N LEU A 114 -7.71 15.51 1.66
CA LEU A 114 -7.77 14.11 2.06
C LEU A 114 -7.85 13.22 0.83
N ILE A 115 -6.99 12.21 0.75
CA ILE A 115 -6.89 11.27 -0.36
C ILE A 115 -7.20 9.87 0.16
N GLY A 116 -8.25 9.25 -0.37
CA GLY A 116 -8.54 7.84 -0.11
C GLY A 116 -7.67 6.93 -0.98
N VAL A 117 -7.01 5.95 -0.37
CA VAL A 117 -6.14 4.99 -1.05
C VAL A 117 -6.73 3.60 -0.91
N HIS A 118 -6.80 2.86 -2.02
CA HIS A 118 -7.16 1.46 -1.99
C HIS A 118 -5.96 0.62 -1.52
N HIS A 119 -6.18 -0.31 -0.58
CA HIS A 119 -5.10 -1.09 0.04
C HIS A 119 -4.19 -1.80 -1.00
N ILE A 120 -4.79 -2.41 -2.01
CA ILE A 120 -4.04 -3.09 -3.09
C ILE A 120 -3.25 -2.09 -3.94
N GLU A 121 -3.76 -0.88 -4.14
CA GLU A 121 -3.03 0.22 -4.79
C GLU A 121 -1.79 0.62 -4.00
N GLY A 122 -1.90 0.65 -2.68
CA GLY A 122 -0.77 0.89 -1.79
C GLY A 122 0.35 -0.13 -2.02
N HIS A 123 0.01 -1.43 -2.09
CA HIS A 123 0.99 -2.49 -2.39
C HIS A 123 1.64 -2.34 -3.77
N VAL A 124 0.87 -1.98 -4.79
CA VAL A 124 1.43 -1.69 -6.13
C VAL A 124 2.37 -0.51 -6.07
N SER A 125 1.94 0.58 -5.42
CA SER A 125 2.69 1.84 -5.35
C SER A 125 3.99 1.73 -4.53
N ALA A 126 4.07 0.80 -3.58
CA ALA A 126 5.29 0.54 -2.81
C ALA A 126 6.49 0.17 -3.72
N ASN A 127 6.24 -0.41 -4.89
CA ASN A 127 7.30 -0.71 -5.86
C ASN A 127 8.00 0.55 -6.38
N PHE A 128 7.33 1.70 -6.45
CA PHE A 128 7.94 2.97 -6.85
C PHE A 128 8.91 3.53 -5.81
N ILE A 129 8.76 3.15 -4.54
CA ILE A 129 9.67 3.53 -3.46
C ILE A 129 10.98 2.77 -3.57
N GLU A 130 10.89 1.46 -3.78
CA GLU A 130 12.06 0.57 -3.86
C GLU A 130 12.80 0.74 -5.20
N ASN A 131 12.05 0.86 -6.29
CA ASN A 131 12.57 0.97 -7.64
C ASN A 131 12.32 2.38 -8.19
N LYS A 132 13.22 3.29 -7.90
CA LYS A 132 13.06 4.71 -8.24
C LYS A 132 12.96 4.99 -9.76
N ASP A 133 13.52 4.10 -10.59
CA ASP A 133 13.49 4.19 -12.05
C ASP A 133 12.30 3.43 -12.67
N LEU A 134 11.43 2.81 -11.84
CA LEU A 134 10.26 2.11 -12.33
C LEU A 134 9.23 3.11 -12.86
N GLU A 135 8.82 2.90 -14.09
CA GLU A 135 7.78 3.68 -14.75
C GLU A 135 6.71 2.77 -15.37
N PRO A 136 5.43 3.17 -15.34
CA PRO A 136 4.41 2.47 -16.11
C PRO A 136 4.70 2.50 -17.63
N PRO A 137 4.22 1.49 -18.40
CA PRO A 137 3.40 0.37 -17.96
C PRO A 137 4.24 -0.84 -17.52
N PHE A 138 3.71 -1.60 -16.52
CA PHE A 138 4.32 -2.86 -16.06
C PHE A 138 3.26 -3.82 -15.48
N ILE A 139 3.66 -5.08 -15.23
CA ILE A 139 2.83 -6.06 -14.53
C ILE A 139 3.35 -6.24 -13.12
N CYS A 140 2.44 -6.14 -12.14
CA CYS A 140 2.71 -6.38 -10.74
C CYS A 140 2.00 -7.67 -10.28
N LEU A 141 2.73 -8.54 -9.60
CA LEU A 141 2.16 -9.67 -8.90
C LEU A 141 2.18 -9.38 -7.41
N ILE A 142 1.01 -9.35 -6.80
CA ILE A 142 0.83 -9.16 -5.35
C ILE A 142 0.57 -10.53 -4.75
N VAL A 143 1.37 -10.92 -3.76
CA VAL A 143 1.23 -12.16 -3.00
C VAL A 143 1.25 -11.85 -1.53
N SER A 144 0.17 -12.19 -0.83
CA SER A 144 0.04 -12.04 0.62
C SER A 144 -0.59 -13.31 1.22
N GLY A 145 -0.67 -13.39 2.54
CA GLY A 145 -1.34 -14.50 3.23
C GLY A 145 -2.83 -14.63 2.89
N GLY A 146 -3.50 -13.53 2.51
CA GLY A 146 -4.92 -13.53 2.18
C GLY A 146 -5.26 -13.32 0.71
N HIS A 147 -4.34 -12.84 -0.12
CA HIS A 147 -4.65 -12.41 -1.48
C HIS A 147 -3.50 -12.66 -2.44
N THR A 148 -3.83 -13.15 -3.65
CA THR A 148 -2.90 -13.17 -4.77
C THR A 148 -3.56 -12.49 -5.96
N HIS A 149 -2.96 -11.40 -6.44
CA HIS A 149 -3.48 -10.62 -7.56
C HIS A 149 -2.42 -10.43 -8.63
N LEU A 150 -2.82 -10.52 -9.88
CA LEU A 150 -2.02 -10.11 -11.02
C LEU A 150 -2.62 -8.81 -11.57
N VAL A 151 -1.80 -7.75 -11.57
CA VAL A 151 -2.25 -6.38 -11.87
C VAL A 151 -1.43 -5.82 -13.03
N VAL A 152 -2.11 -5.25 -14.02
CA VAL A 152 -1.47 -4.41 -15.04
C VAL A 152 -1.53 -2.97 -14.56
N VAL A 153 -0.38 -2.35 -14.40
CA VAL A 153 -0.24 -0.92 -14.14
C VAL A 153 -0.05 -0.23 -15.48
N LYS A 154 -1.06 0.52 -15.93
CA LYS A 154 -1.07 1.20 -17.23
C LYS A 154 -0.41 2.55 -17.17
N ASP A 155 -0.71 3.30 -16.10
CA ASP A 155 -0.16 4.60 -15.78
C ASP A 155 -0.18 4.81 -14.26
N TYR A 156 0.37 5.91 -13.76
CA TYR A 156 0.30 6.28 -12.35
C TYR A 156 -1.16 6.43 -11.89
N GLY A 157 -1.56 5.61 -10.89
CA GLY A 157 -2.94 5.57 -10.42
C GLY A 157 -3.93 4.87 -11.35
N GLU A 158 -3.47 4.26 -12.45
CA GLU A 158 -4.32 3.50 -13.37
C GLU A 158 -3.88 2.03 -13.46
N PHE A 159 -4.66 1.13 -12.83
CA PHE A 159 -4.37 -0.31 -12.83
C PHE A 159 -5.61 -1.15 -13.01
N GLU A 160 -5.37 -2.33 -13.59
CA GLU A 160 -6.39 -3.33 -13.91
C GLU A 160 -5.99 -4.67 -13.29
N ILE A 161 -6.87 -5.25 -12.48
CA ILE A 161 -6.69 -6.60 -11.95
C ILE A 161 -7.08 -7.59 -13.06
N ILE A 162 -6.09 -8.29 -13.62
CA ILE A 162 -6.29 -9.28 -14.69
C ILE A 162 -6.40 -10.72 -14.18
N GLY A 163 -6.08 -10.95 -12.91
CA GLY A 163 -6.22 -12.24 -12.24
C GLY A 163 -6.19 -12.12 -10.72
N HIS A 164 -6.97 -12.96 -10.05
CA HIS A 164 -6.97 -13.09 -8.60
C HIS A 164 -7.21 -14.53 -8.17
N THR A 165 -6.71 -14.89 -7.00
CA THR A 165 -6.97 -16.20 -6.40
C THR A 165 -8.44 -16.33 -6.03
N ARG A 166 -9.04 -17.50 -6.32
CA ARG A 166 -10.43 -17.80 -5.98
C ARG A 166 -10.60 -18.61 -4.71
N ASP A 167 -9.52 -19.24 -4.22
CA ASP A 167 -9.53 -20.17 -3.09
C ASP A 167 -8.40 -19.80 -2.13
N ASP A 168 -7.32 -20.57 -2.03
CA ASP A 168 -6.21 -20.29 -1.13
C ASP A 168 -5.21 -19.29 -1.71
N ALA A 169 -4.76 -18.33 -0.89
CA ALA A 169 -3.70 -17.42 -1.27
C ALA A 169 -2.35 -18.16 -1.41
N ALA A 170 -1.52 -17.73 -2.37
CA ALA A 170 -0.24 -18.36 -2.66
C ALA A 170 0.83 -18.15 -1.57
N GLY A 171 0.51 -17.49 -0.45
CA GLY A 171 1.45 -17.19 0.63
C GLY A 171 2.18 -18.41 1.18
N ASP A 172 1.48 -19.54 1.34
CA ASP A 172 2.06 -20.78 1.90
C ASP A 172 2.74 -21.67 0.84
N TRP A 173 2.43 -21.48 -0.45
CA TRP A 173 2.99 -22.27 -1.57
C TRP A 173 3.81 -21.38 -2.54
N GLY A 174 4.02 -20.15 -2.18
CA GLY A 174 4.56 -18.96 -2.82
C GLY A 174 5.34 -19.14 -4.12
N ILE A 175 6.57 -19.55 -4.07
CA ILE A 175 7.49 -19.38 -5.19
C ILE A 175 7.23 -20.36 -6.35
N LEU A 176 6.78 -21.58 -6.09
CA LEU A 176 6.60 -22.61 -7.12
C LEU A 176 5.36 -22.38 -7.99
N VAL A 177 4.25 -21.92 -7.38
CA VAL A 177 2.99 -21.64 -8.10
C VAL A 177 3.16 -20.39 -8.95
N VAL A 178 3.83 -19.37 -8.42
CA VAL A 178 4.16 -18.13 -9.13
C VAL A 178 5.04 -18.41 -10.34
N GLN A 179 6.10 -19.20 -10.20
CA GLN A 179 6.96 -19.58 -11.32
C GLN A 179 6.19 -20.37 -12.38
N ARG A 180 5.23 -21.20 -11.97
CA ARG A 180 4.40 -21.98 -12.89
C ARG A 180 3.38 -21.11 -13.60
N LEU A 181 2.74 -20.16 -12.90
CA LEU A 181 1.84 -19.17 -13.48
C LEU A 181 2.57 -18.26 -14.48
N ILE A 182 3.75 -17.76 -14.14
CA ILE A 182 4.58 -16.98 -15.06
C ILE A 182 4.98 -17.81 -16.28
N ARG A 183 5.29 -19.09 -16.11
CA ARG A 183 5.63 -19.97 -17.25
C ARG A 183 4.43 -20.31 -18.12
N GLN A 184 3.25 -20.52 -17.56
CA GLN A 184 2.02 -20.75 -18.32
C GLN A 184 1.54 -19.50 -19.05
N GLN A 185 1.60 -18.37 -18.41
CA GLN A 185 1.17 -17.09 -18.96
C GLN A 185 2.19 -16.45 -19.94
N LYS A 186 3.45 -16.93 -19.97
CA LYS A 186 4.42 -16.49 -20.98
C LYS A 186 3.95 -16.66 -22.44
N LYS A 187 2.93 -17.46 -22.68
CA LYS A 187 2.32 -17.61 -24.02
C LYS A 187 1.23 -16.57 -24.31
N GLU A 188 0.48 -16.12 -23.31
CA GLU A 188 -0.70 -15.27 -23.51
C GLU A 188 -0.42 -13.79 -23.18
N ILE A 189 0.40 -13.52 -22.16
CA ILE A 189 0.78 -12.16 -21.76
C ILE A 189 1.54 -11.42 -22.89
N PRO A 190 2.50 -12.00 -23.64
CA PRO A 190 3.15 -11.32 -24.74
C PRO A 190 2.17 -10.83 -25.83
N MET A 191 1.08 -11.53 -26.03
CA MET A 191 0.08 -11.16 -27.04
C MET A 191 -0.77 -9.97 -26.59
N LEU A 192 -1.10 -9.89 -25.30
CA LEU A 192 -1.81 -8.77 -24.69
C LEU A 192 -0.97 -7.50 -24.62
N LEU A 193 0.33 -7.64 -24.34
CA LEU A 193 1.25 -6.51 -24.17
C LEU A 193 1.84 -6.01 -25.48
N ASN A 194 2.10 -6.88 -26.44
CA ASN A 194 2.56 -6.45 -27.78
C ASN A 194 1.50 -5.64 -28.52
N SER A 195 0.22 -5.85 -28.23
CA SER A 195 -0.89 -5.04 -28.80
C SER A 195 -0.92 -3.61 -28.22
N GLN A 196 -0.25 -3.36 -27.09
CA GLN A 196 -0.23 -2.07 -26.40
C GLN A 196 1.16 -1.41 -26.35
N GLY A 197 2.18 -1.98 -26.98
CA GLY A 197 3.53 -1.40 -27.05
C GLY A 197 4.32 -1.45 -25.73
N VAL A 198 3.97 -2.32 -24.79
CA VAL A 198 4.58 -2.42 -23.48
C VAL A 198 5.94 -3.10 -23.54
N LYS A 199 6.99 -2.43 -23.09
CA LYS A 199 8.31 -3.03 -22.91
C LYS A 199 8.35 -3.84 -21.61
N TRP A 200 8.78 -5.11 -21.74
CA TRP A 200 8.97 -5.98 -20.57
C TRP A 200 10.16 -5.54 -19.72
N GLN A 201 9.91 -5.18 -18.47
CA GLN A 201 10.94 -5.15 -17.44
C GLN A 201 10.52 -6.17 -16.37
N ILE A 202 11.29 -7.27 -16.27
CA ILE A 202 11.15 -8.22 -15.14
C ILE A 202 12.04 -7.66 -14.04
N HIS A 203 11.45 -6.86 -13.14
CA HIS A 203 12.10 -6.55 -11.89
C HIS A 203 11.97 -7.76 -10.94
N PRO A 204 12.99 -8.07 -10.13
CA PRO A 204 12.87 -9.09 -9.12
C PRO A 204 11.68 -8.71 -8.22
N MET A 205 10.75 -9.64 -8.10
CA MET A 205 9.55 -9.50 -7.30
C MET A 205 9.92 -9.15 -5.87
N ILE A 206 9.53 -7.98 -5.41
CA ILE A 206 9.53 -7.68 -3.99
C ILE A 206 8.31 -8.41 -3.45
N LEU A 207 8.57 -9.51 -2.75
CA LEU A 207 7.64 -10.08 -1.79
C LEU A 207 7.45 -9.02 -0.72
N ALA A 208 6.43 -8.18 -0.83
CA ALA A 208 5.88 -7.52 0.33
C ALA A 208 5.25 -8.64 1.17
N SER A 209 6.08 -9.28 1.98
CA SER A 209 5.66 -10.11 3.08
C SER A 209 4.95 -9.18 4.05
N VAL A 210 3.66 -9.06 3.89
CA VAL A 210 2.80 -8.68 5.00
C VAL A 210 2.61 -9.97 5.76
N VAL A 211 3.29 -10.09 6.88
CA VAL A 211 3.13 -11.16 7.87
C VAL A 211 1.70 -11.25 8.33
#